data_4e09c3f2c64c464f591592e12e47b380
#
_entry.id   4e09c3f2c64c464f591592e12e47b380
#
_cell.length_a   1.000
_cell.length_b   1.000
_cell.length_c   1.000
_cell.angle_alpha   90.00
_cell.angle_beta   90.00
_cell.angle_gamma   90.00
#
_symmetry.space_group_name_H-M   'P 1'
#
loop_
_entity.id
_entity.type
_entity.pdbx_description
1 polymer ?
#
loop_
_entity_poly.entity_id
_entity_poly.type
_entity_poly.pdbx_seq_one_letter_code
_entity_poly.pdbx_strand_id
1 'polypeptide(L)'
;MSEIFIYSYLGSIHLLITGYISYYFFFNKPVEELKNIFELGLIGTILLSFIALFLNFFTKLSQSINDIIFLIPIILFCFIYEKKFLKKIFFISIFIATAFTITIAFDNIYRPDAGLYHLPYTSIINENKIIIGAGNLHFRFGHTSIMQYLSAVYNNHLFGDKGILIPLGLIFCNFVGYLIYEIFNNTKNQRQIIIYFIFFSFSIFMMNRYSNFGNDAPAHFYFFYLICESVKKNDLFIKIKKSSIISTFVFFNKITLLFCFFIPIYLILKNLNLKYIFNKINIFCIIFIFLFFLKNFLISGCFIFPANISCVEKAFWYDKGSNRN
;
A
#
# COMPACT_ATOMS: atom_id res chain seq x y z
N MET A 1 -4.82 25.23 2.86
CA MET A 1 -3.77 24.98 1.86
C MET A 1 -2.41 24.76 2.50
N SER A 2 -1.88 25.67 3.34
CA SER A 2 -0.57 25.52 4.01
C SER A 2 -0.47 24.27 4.89
N GLU A 3 -1.50 23.95 5.68
CA GLU A 3 -1.55 22.77 6.53
C GLU A 3 -1.49 21.45 5.70
N ILE A 4 -2.26 21.38 4.61
CA ILE A 4 -2.28 20.22 3.69
C ILE A 4 -0.89 20.01 3.08
N PHE A 5 -0.23 21.10 2.66
CA PHE A 5 1.13 21.03 2.12
C PHE A 5 2.12 20.51 3.17
N ILE A 6 2.08 21.01 4.40
CA ILE A 6 2.98 20.59 5.48
C ILE A 6 2.76 19.10 5.78
N TYR A 7 1.51 18.67 5.93
CA TYR A 7 1.19 17.27 6.24
C TYR A 7 1.60 16.33 5.11
N SER A 8 1.33 16.69 3.85
CA SER A 8 1.76 15.89 2.70
C SER A 8 3.29 15.86 2.56
N TYR A 9 3.98 16.94 2.89
CA TYR A 9 5.44 17.02 2.89
C TYR A 9 6.05 16.07 3.94
N LEU A 10 5.59 16.16 5.19
CA LEU A 10 6.06 15.29 6.27
C LEU A 10 5.69 13.82 6.03
N GLY A 11 4.48 13.56 5.57
CA GLY A 11 4.04 12.22 5.18
C GLY A 11 4.86 11.63 4.03
N SER A 12 5.22 12.44 3.04
CA SER A 12 6.09 12.03 1.93
C SER A 12 7.50 11.66 2.42
N ILE A 13 8.11 12.49 3.26
CA ILE A 13 9.41 12.19 3.88
C ILE A 13 9.34 10.86 4.62
N HIS A 14 8.31 10.66 5.44
CA HIS A 14 8.13 9.44 6.21
C HIS A 14 8.01 8.20 5.32
N LEU A 15 7.19 8.25 4.24
CA LEU A 15 7.06 7.12 3.30
C LEU A 15 8.36 6.82 2.57
N LEU A 16 9.07 7.83 2.10
CA LEU A 16 10.36 7.66 1.42
C LEU A 16 11.42 7.07 2.35
N ILE A 17 11.49 7.52 3.60
CA ILE A 17 12.39 6.98 4.64
C ILE A 17 12.04 5.52 4.93
N THR A 18 10.75 5.21 5.12
CA THR A 18 10.30 3.84 5.38
C THR A 18 10.64 2.93 4.20
N GLY A 19 10.48 3.41 2.98
CA GLY A 19 10.87 2.69 1.78
C GLY A 19 12.37 2.47 1.67
N TYR A 20 13.18 3.46 2.05
CA TYR A 20 14.63 3.34 2.11
C TYR A 20 15.06 2.20 3.03
N ILE A 21 14.50 2.16 4.24
CA ILE A 21 14.75 1.10 5.22
C ILE A 21 14.30 -0.25 4.68
N SER A 22 13.08 -0.31 4.11
CA SER A 22 12.54 -1.53 3.50
C SER A 22 13.44 -2.07 2.41
N TYR A 23 13.93 -1.19 1.55
CA TYR A 23 14.81 -1.55 0.44
C TYR A 23 16.15 -2.10 0.96
N TYR A 24 16.74 -1.46 1.95
CA TYR A 24 17.97 -1.88 2.59
C TYR A 24 17.85 -3.30 3.20
N PHE A 25 16.80 -3.56 3.98
CA PHE A 25 16.63 -4.84 4.67
C PHE A 25 16.14 -5.98 3.77
N PHE A 26 15.21 -5.73 2.85
CA PHE A 26 14.59 -6.78 2.04
C PHE A 26 15.38 -7.11 0.78
N PHE A 27 15.97 -6.11 0.13
CA PHE A 27 16.65 -6.33 -1.15
C PHE A 27 18.14 -6.52 -1.00
N ASN A 28 18.73 -6.28 0.17
CA ASN A 28 20.16 -6.41 0.47
C ASN A 28 21.04 -5.68 -0.57
N LYS A 29 20.57 -4.55 -1.09
CA LYS A 29 21.27 -3.72 -2.04
C LYS A 29 21.42 -2.31 -1.49
N PRO A 30 22.56 -1.65 -1.74
CA PRO A 30 22.66 -0.24 -1.44
C PRO A 30 21.58 0.52 -2.20
N VAL A 31 20.90 1.44 -1.54
CA VAL A 31 19.83 2.24 -2.15
C VAL A 31 20.34 3.12 -3.28
N GLU A 32 21.67 3.33 -3.35
CA GLU A 32 22.36 4.01 -4.44
C GLU A 32 22.11 3.38 -5.82
N GLU A 33 21.88 2.07 -5.88
CA GLU A 33 21.49 1.37 -7.11
C GLU A 33 20.05 1.66 -7.54
N LEU A 34 19.24 2.23 -6.66
CA LEU A 34 17.86 2.61 -6.98
C LEU A 34 17.85 3.94 -7.72
N LYS A 35 17.57 3.88 -9.01
CA LYS A 35 17.53 5.08 -9.86
C LYS A 35 16.28 5.92 -9.59
N ASN A 36 15.16 5.27 -9.37
CA ASN A 36 13.86 5.93 -9.23
C ASN A 36 13.45 6.04 -7.76
N ILE A 37 13.61 7.21 -7.17
CA ILE A 37 13.33 7.45 -5.74
C ILE A 37 11.83 7.33 -5.40
N PHE A 38 10.93 7.65 -6.33
CA PHE A 38 9.48 7.51 -6.10
C PHE A 38 9.09 6.07 -5.77
N GLU A 39 9.88 5.09 -6.22
CA GLU A 39 9.70 3.68 -5.88
C GLU A 39 9.80 3.43 -4.37
N LEU A 40 10.63 4.20 -3.65
CA LEU A 40 10.72 4.09 -2.19
C LEU A 40 9.40 4.43 -1.52
N GLY A 41 8.70 5.48 -1.98
CA GLY A 41 7.38 5.82 -1.44
C GLY A 41 6.39 4.67 -1.59
N LEU A 42 6.39 4.00 -2.76
CA LEU A 42 5.54 2.84 -3.01
C LEU A 42 5.90 1.63 -2.12
N ILE A 43 7.19 1.33 -1.95
CA ILE A 43 7.65 0.22 -1.10
C ILE A 43 7.40 0.53 0.38
N GLY A 44 7.63 1.77 0.81
CA GLY A 44 7.36 2.23 2.18
C GLY A 44 5.89 2.07 2.58
N THR A 45 4.99 2.38 1.66
CA THR A 45 3.55 2.17 1.82
C THR A 45 3.22 0.71 2.13
N ILE A 46 3.80 -0.24 1.39
CA ILE A 46 3.57 -1.68 1.59
C ILE A 46 4.01 -2.11 2.99
N LEU A 47 5.22 -1.73 3.40
CA LEU A 47 5.75 -2.14 4.70
C LEU A 47 4.91 -1.57 5.85
N LEU A 48 4.59 -0.28 5.81
CA LEU A 48 3.76 0.35 6.86
C LEU A 48 2.40 -0.32 6.98
N SER A 49 1.75 -0.62 5.85
CA SER A 49 0.47 -1.29 5.84
C SER A 49 0.53 -2.67 6.49
N PHE A 50 1.59 -3.42 6.23
CA PHE A 50 1.78 -4.75 6.79
C PHE A 50 2.06 -4.70 8.29
N ILE A 51 2.91 -3.76 8.74
CA ILE A 51 3.15 -3.52 10.17
C ILE A 51 1.84 -3.15 10.86
N ALA A 52 1.05 -2.25 10.29
CA ALA A 52 -0.23 -1.83 10.84
C ALA A 52 -1.21 -3.00 10.98
N LEU A 53 -1.37 -3.84 9.93
CA LEU A 53 -2.18 -5.03 9.99
C LEU A 53 -1.71 -5.99 11.10
N PHE A 54 -0.41 -6.26 11.18
CA PHE A 54 0.15 -7.14 12.19
C PHE A 54 -0.12 -6.62 13.61
N LEU A 55 0.12 -5.36 13.87
CA LEU A 55 -0.07 -4.77 15.18
C LEU A 55 -1.54 -4.75 15.61
N ASN A 56 -2.48 -4.58 14.66
CA ASN A 56 -3.90 -4.55 15.00
C ASN A 56 -4.46 -5.89 15.48
N PHE A 57 -3.78 -7.01 15.28
CA PHE A 57 -4.13 -8.27 15.94
C PHE A 57 -3.99 -8.20 17.46
N PHE A 58 -3.07 -7.41 17.96
CA PHE A 58 -2.69 -7.39 19.38
C PHE A 58 -3.21 -6.14 20.08
N THR A 59 -3.25 -5.00 19.39
CA THR A 59 -3.58 -3.71 19.97
C THR A 59 -4.34 -2.83 18.99
N LYS A 60 -5.06 -1.84 19.50
CA LYS A 60 -5.64 -0.76 18.70
C LYS A 60 -4.52 0.14 18.15
N LEU A 61 -4.70 0.69 16.96
CA LEU A 61 -3.80 1.66 16.38
C LEU A 61 -4.13 3.08 16.90
N SER A 62 -4.01 3.28 18.21
CA SER A 62 -4.23 4.60 18.84
C SER A 62 -3.19 5.61 18.38
N GLN A 63 -3.47 6.91 18.55
CA GLN A 63 -2.53 7.98 18.16
C GLN A 63 -1.13 7.77 18.73
N SER A 64 -1.02 7.35 20.00
CA SER A 64 0.29 7.09 20.63
C SER A 64 1.04 5.92 20.00
N ILE A 65 0.35 4.83 19.61
CA ILE A 65 0.96 3.71 18.90
C ILE A 65 1.37 4.14 17.49
N ASN A 66 0.54 4.94 16.84
CA ASN A 66 0.82 5.49 15.52
C ASN A 66 2.02 6.44 15.52
N ASP A 67 2.23 7.23 16.60
CA ASP A 67 3.45 8.01 16.78
C ASP A 67 4.69 7.12 16.84
N ILE A 68 4.62 6.01 17.56
CA ILE A 68 5.73 5.04 17.62
C ILE A 68 6.02 4.45 16.24
N ILE A 69 4.97 4.01 15.51
CA ILE A 69 5.10 3.48 14.14
C ILE A 69 5.71 4.54 13.21
N PHE A 70 5.36 5.81 13.41
CA PHE A 70 5.87 6.91 12.62
C PHE A 70 7.34 7.24 12.95
N LEU A 71 7.72 7.18 14.21
CA LEU A 71 9.06 7.56 14.67
C LEU A 71 10.11 6.46 14.42
N ILE A 72 9.75 5.18 14.53
CA ILE A 72 10.70 4.06 14.35
C ILE A 72 11.47 4.13 13.01
N PRO A 73 10.84 4.31 11.86
CA PRO A 73 11.57 4.45 10.60
C PRO A 73 12.54 5.64 10.60
N ILE A 74 12.15 6.76 11.18
CA ILE A 74 12.98 7.96 11.24
C ILE A 74 14.23 7.69 12.07
N ILE A 75 14.08 7.06 13.23
CA ILE A 75 15.19 6.68 14.12
C ILE A 75 16.13 5.70 13.42
N LEU A 76 15.59 4.63 12.82
CA LEU A 76 16.39 3.64 12.09
C LEU A 76 17.15 4.28 10.91
N PHE A 77 16.52 5.22 10.22
CA PHE A 77 17.15 5.93 9.12
C PHE A 77 18.37 6.74 9.58
N CYS A 78 18.34 7.34 10.78
CA CYS A 78 19.48 8.08 11.33
C CYS A 78 20.75 7.24 11.48
N PHE A 79 20.63 5.91 11.61
CA PHE A 79 21.77 5.00 11.72
C PHE A 79 22.33 4.52 10.39
N ILE A 80 21.51 4.53 9.30
CA ILE A 80 21.86 3.90 8.03
C ILE A 80 21.89 4.87 6.84
N TYR A 81 21.56 6.17 7.06
CA TYR A 81 21.39 7.11 5.95
C TYR A 81 22.69 7.57 5.34
N GLU A 82 22.62 7.91 4.06
CA GLU A 82 23.69 8.59 3.31
C GLU A 82 23.31 10.05 3.06
N LYS A 83 24.24 10.99 3.35
CA LYS A 83 23.99 12.44 3.23
C LYS A 83 23.47 12.87 1.85
N LYS A 84 23.96 12.26 0.78
CA LYS A 84 23.51 12.54 -0.60
C LYS A 84 22.03 12.17 -0.79
N PHE A 85 21.61 11.09 -0.14
CA PHE A 85 20.24 10.58 -0.26
C PHE A 85 19.23 11.45 0.51
N LEU A 86 19.64 11.94 1.67
CA LEU A 86 18.82 12.83 2.48
C LEU A 86 18.36 14.07 1.68
N LYS A 87 19.31 14.74 1.00
CA LYS A 87 18.97 15.90 0.14
C LYS A 87 17.94 15.54 -0.93
N LYS A 88 18.09 14.39 -1.58
CA LYS A 88 17.16 13.92 -2.62
C LYS A 88 15.75 13.66 -2.04
N ILE A 89 15.66 13.06 -0.86
CA ILE A 89 14.37 12.83 -0.17
C ILE A 89 13.67 14.17 0.06
N PHE A 90 14.36 15.16 0.63
CA PHE A 90 13.75 16.48 0.88
C PHE A 90 13.23 17.15 -0.40
N PHE A 91 14.04 17.20 -1.47
CA PHE A 91 13.60 17.82 -2.73
C PHE A 91 12.41 17.10 -3.37
N ILE A 92 12.45 15.77 -3.39
CA ILE A 92 11.35 14.98 -3.97
C ILE A 92 10.09 15.11 -3.12
N SER A 93 10.21 15.19 -1.79
CA SER A 93 9.06 15.41 -0.91
C SER A 93 8.39 16.77 -1.14
N ILE A 94 9.15 17.83 -1.46
CA ILE A 94 8.57 19.12 -1.86
C ILE A 94 7.75 18.95 -3.15
N PHE A 95 8.31 18.27 -4.15
CA PHE A 95 7.59 18.00 -5.41
C PHE A 95 6.31 17.20 -5.17
N ILE A 96 6.38 16.12 -4.38
CA ILE A 96 5.22 15.29 -4.03
C ILE A 96 4.17 16.11 -3.29
N ALA A 97 4.58 16.91 -2.30
CA ALA A 97 3.66 17.74 -1.51
C ALA A 97 2.97 18.82 -2.37
N THR A 98 3.70 19.41 -3.30
CA THR A 98 3.14 20.38 -4.26
C THR A 98 2.11 19.70 -5.16
N ALA A 99 2.45 18.56 -5.76
CA ALA A 99 1.54 17.79 -6.62
C ALA A 99 0.29 17.34 -5.84
N PHE A 100 0.46 16.87 -4.61
CA PHE A 100 -0.63 16.50 -3.72
C PHE A 100 -1.58 17.65 -3.43
N THR A 101 -1.03 18.82 -3.08
CA THR A 101 -1.82 20.03 -2.77
C THR A 101 -2.62 20.49 -3.98
N ILE A 102 -2.02 20.45 -5.18
CA ILE A 102 -2.71 20.78 -6.43
C ILE A 102 -3.84 19.77 -6.69
N THR A 103 -3.57 18.47 -6.52
CA THR A 103 -4.56 17.41 -6.74
C THR A 103 -5.80 17.60 -5.86
N ILE A 104 -5.60 17.89 -4.57
CA ILE A 104 -6.71 18.15 -3.64
C ILE A 104 -7.45 19.46 -3.98
N ALA A 105 -6.74 20.51 -4.40
CA ALA A 105 -7.36 21.79 -4.74
C ALA A 105 -8.39 21.69 -5.89
N PHE A 106 -8.22 20.69 -6.75
CA PHE A 106 -9.11 20.45 -7.90
C PHE A 106 -10.12 19.31 -7.66
N ASP A 107 -10.14 18.70 -6.47
CA ASP A 107 -11.09 17.66 -6.15
C ASP A 107 -12.39 18.22 -5.58
N ASN A 108 -13.47 18.09 -6.35
CA ASN A 108 -14.81 18.57 -5.99
C ASN A 108 -15.86 17.43 -5.99
N ILE A 109 -15.45 16.16 -6.09
CA ILE A 109 -16.38 15.06 -6.25
C ILE A 109 -16.57 14.34 -4.91
N TYR A 110 -17.77 14.48 -4.33
CA TYR A 110 -18.20 13.70 -3.17
C TYR A 110 -18.52 12.25 -3.58
N ARG A 111 -17.99 11.28 -2.81
CA ARG A 111 -18.31 9.86 -2.95
C ARG A 111 -18.78 9.28 -1.64
N PRO A 112 -19.99 8.70 -1.61
CA PRO A 112 -20.60 8.23 -0.37
C PRO A 112 -19.84 7.09 0.30
N ASP A 113 -19.18 6.21 -0.45
CA ASP A 113 -18.44 5.04 0.06
C ASP A 113 -17.36 5.39 1.09
N ALA A 114 -16.71 6.54 0.93
CA ALA A 114 -15.71 7.01 1.88
C ALA A 114 -16.29 7.19 3.29
N GLY A 115 -17.44 7.86 3.40
CA GLY A 115 -18.12 8.13 4.66
C GLY A 115 -18.95 6.95 5.17
N LEU A 116 -19.48 6.11 4.28
CA LEU A 116 -20.35 4.99 4.67
C LEU A 116 -19.58 3.86 5.38
N TYR A 117 -18.40 3.48 4.92
CA TYR A 117 -17.69 2.34 5.49
C TYR A 117 -16.18 2.45 5.54
N HIS A 118 -15.52 3.20 4.64
CA HIS A 118 -14.05 3.26 4.66
C HIS A 118 -13.50 4.03 5.85
N LEU A 119 -13.99 5.25 6.08
CA LEU A 119 -13.58 6.08 7.22
C LEU A 119 -14.07 5.49 8.55
N PRO A 120 -15.34 5.04 8.70
CA PRO A 120 -15.78 4.37 9.90
C PRO A 120 -14.94 3.15 10.27
N TYR A 121 -14.58 2.32 9.29
CA TYR A 121 -13.72 1.18 9.59
C TYR A 121 -12.29 1.58 9.99
N THR A 122 -11.73 2.63 9.41
CA THR A 122 -10.45 3.18 9.82
C THR A 122 -10.49 3.68 11.27
N SER A 123 -11.59 4.33 11.68
CA SER A 123 -11.82 4.73 13.07
C SER A 123 -11.90 3.51 14.00
N ILE A 124 -12.60 2.45 13.60
CA ILE A 124 -12.63 1.19 14.35
C ILE A 124 -11.22 0.63 14.60
N ILE A 125 -10.35 0.65 13.58
CA ILE A 125 -8.94 0.21 13.71
C ILE A 125 -8.18 1.08 14.73
N ASN A 126 -8.44 2.39 14.75
CA ASN A 126 -7.79 3.30 15.70
C ASN A 126 -8.27 3.12 17.14
N GLU A 127 -9.52 2.69 17.34
CA GLU A 127 -10.13 2.55 18.67
C GLU A 127 -10.07 1.12 19.21
N ASN A 128 -9.97 0.12 18.32
CA ASN A 128 -10.07 -1.29 18.68
C ASN A 128 -9.00 -2.13 17.97
N LYS A 129 -8.56 -3.22 18.61
CA LYS A 129 -7.95 -4.34 17.90
C LYS A 129 -9.00 -5.02 17.01
N ILE A 130 -8.60 -5.97 16.18
CA ILE A 130 -9.53 -6.71 15.31
C ILE A 130 -10.74 -7.19 16.12
N ILE A 131 -11.93 -6.70 15.74
CA ILE A 131 -13.20 -7.07 16.37
C ILE A 131 -13.75 -8.31 15.70
N ILE A 132 -13.96 -9.36 16.51
CA ILE A 132 -14.58 -10.60 16.03
C ILE A 132 -16.03 -10.34 15.65
N GLY A 133 -16.42 -10.72 14.44
CA GLY A 133 -17.79 -10.53 13.95
C GLY A 133 -18.12 -9.09 13.53
N ALA A 134 -17.12 -8.22 13.32
CA ALA A 134 -17.37 -6.83 12.88
C ALA A 134 -18.16 -6.76 11.55
N GLY A 135 -18.08 -7.78 10.70
CA GLY A 135 -18.88 -7.91 9.49
C GLY A 135 -20.38 -7.91 9.72
N ASN A 136 -20.84 -8.28 10.94
CA ASN A 136 -22.26 -8.27 11.33
C ASN A 136 -22.76 -6.86 11.67
N LEU A 137 -21.87 -5.92 12.02
CA LEU A 137 -22.24 -4.52 12.26
C LEU A 137 -22.57 -3.82 10.94
N HIS A 138 -21.77 -4.08 9.92
CA HIS A 138 -21.98 -3.59 8.58
C HIS A 138 -21.29 -4.53 7.59
N PHE A 139 -22.04 -5.03 6.62
CA PHE A 139 -21.58 -5.99 5.62
C PHE A 139 -20.26 -5.55 4.91
N ARG A 140 -20.10 -4.25 4.60
CA ARG A 140 -18.88 -3.72 3.98
C ARG A 140 -17.64 -3.83 4.86
N PHE A 141 -17.78 -4.03 6.16
CA PHE A 141 -16.61 -4.27 7.05
C PHE A 141 -15.96 -5.64 6.79
N GLY A 142 -16.67 -6.59 6.19
CA GLY A 142 -16.06 -7.82 5.68
C GLY A 142 -15.11 -7.61 4.49
N HIS A 143 -15.28 -6.53 3.73
CA HIS A 143 -14.42 -6.16 2.58
C HIS A 143 -13.21 -5.29 2.95
N THR A 144 -12.71 -5.37 4.16
CA THR A 144 -11.62 -4.52 4.64
C THR A 144 -10.35 -4.68 3.82
N SER A 145 -9.81 -3.55 3.39
CA SER A 145 -8.59 -3.40 2.60
C SER A 145 -7.40 -3.09 3.50
N ILE A 146 -6.22 -3.48 3.06
CA ILE A 146 -4.96 -3.10 3.71
C ILE A 146 -4.73 -1.58 3.72
N MET A 147 -5.34 -0.85 2.80
CA MET A 147 -5.27 0.63 2.74
C MET A 147 -5.84 1.29 3.99
N GLN A 148 -6.88 0.72 4.59
CA GLN A 148 -7.48 1.25 5.81
C GLN A 148 -6.53 1.17 7.01
N TYR A 149 -5.71 0.11 7.07
CA TYR A 149 -4.64 -0.03 8.08
C TYR A 149 -3.55 1.02 7.89
N LEU A 150 -3.12 1.25 6.65
CA LEU A 150 -2.18 2.33 6.36
C LEU A 150 -2.71 3.69 6.78
N SER A 151 -3.96 3.97 6.42
CA SER A 151 -4.61 5.24 6.75
C SER A 151 -4.76 5.43 8.26
N ALA A 152 -5.04 4.36 9.00
CA ALA A 152 -5.13 4.40 10.45
C ALA A 152 -3.80 4.83 11.11
N VAL A 153 -2.64 4.43 10.57
CA VAL A 153 -1.30 4.85 11.08
C VAL A 153 -1.11 6.36 10.99
N TYR A 154 -1.69 7.01 10.00
CA TYR A 154 -1.56 8.45 9.82
C TYR A 154 -2.51 9.26 10.72
N ASN A 155 -3.42 8.62 11.45
CA ASN A 155 -4.12 9.24 12.58
C ASN A 155 -3.21 9.19 13.82
N ASN A 156 -2.30 10.13 13.92
CA ASN A 156 -1.34 10.29 15.02
C ASN A 156 -1.43 11.72 15.59
N HIS A 157 -0.69 12.04 16.65
CA HIS A 157 -0.75 13.37 17.25
C HIS A 157 -0.28 14.50 16.33
N LEU A 158 0.57 14.19 15.32
CA LEU A 158 1.07 15.18 14.38
C LEU A 158 0.01 15.60 13.36
N PHE A 159 -0.76 14.64 12.82
CA PHE A 159 -1.71 14.87 11.72
C PHE A 159 -3.17 14.91 12.17
N GLY A 160 -3.48 14.33 13.34
CA GLY A 160 -4.85 14.13 13.81
C GLY A 160 -5.67 13.31 12.80
N ASP A 161 -6.99 13.46 12.84
CA ASP A 161 -7.90 12.71 11.94
C ASP A 161 -7.72 13.07 10.47
N LYS A 162 -7.20 14.27 10.16
CA LYS A 162 -6.89 14.67 8.77
C LYS A 162 -5.81 13.80 8.14
N GLY A 163 -4.95 13.20 8.96
CA GLY A 163 -3.91 12.28 8.53
C GLY A 163 -4.42 11.08 7.73
N ILE A 164 -5.62 10.60 8.06
CA ILE A 164 -6.24 9.41 7.44
C ILE A 164 -6.29 9.51 5.91
N LEU A 165 -6.46 10.71 5.36
CA LEU A 165 -6.59 10.95 3.93
C LEU A 165 -5.24 11.07 3.20
N ILE A 166 -4.16 11.35 3.91
CA ILE A 166 -2.84 11.64 3.32
C ILE A 166 -2.26 10.47 2.50
N PRO A 167 -2.27 9.21 2.98
CA PRO A 167 -1.59 8.12 2.29
C PRO A 167 -2.08 7.87 0.87
N LEU A 168 -3.38 7.99 0.62
CA LEU A 168 -3.93 7.75 -0.71
C LEU A 168 -3.37 8.73 -1.76
N GLY A 169 -3.37 10.02 -1.44
CA GLY A 169 -2.81 11.02 -2.34
C GLY A 169 -1.30 10.89 -2.50
N LEU A 170 -0.57 10.48 -1.43
CA LEU A 170 0.86 10.20 -1.52
C LEU A 170 1.16 8.99 -2.42
N ILE A 171 0.34 7.93 -2.37
CA ILE A 171 0.46 6.79 -3.30
C ILE A 171 0.30 7.26 -4.74
N PHE A 172 -0.75 8.05 -5.02
CA PHE A 172 -0.98 8.61 -6.36
C PHE A 172 0.22 9.43 -6.84
N CYS A 173 0.69 10.38 -6.03
CA CYS A 173 1.82 11.25 -6.41
C CYS A 173 3.13 10.46 -6.60
N ASN A 174 3.41 9.48 -5.74
CA ASN A 174 4.58 8.61 -5.91
C ASN A 174 4.47 7.74 -7.17
N PHE A 175 3.28 7.21 -7.47
CA PHE A 175 3.08 6.40 -8.67
C PHE A 175 3.21 7.21 -9.95
N VAL A 176 2.60 8.39 -10.00
CA VAL A 176 2.73 9.32 -11.14
C VAL A 176 4.18 9.77 -11.30
N GLY A 177 4.84 10.16 -10.21
CA GLY A 177 6.25 10.52 -10.22
C GLY A 177 7.16 9.36 -10.70
N TYR A 178 6.85 8.14 -10.29
CA TYR A 178 7.52 6.93 -10.77
C TYR A 178 7.38 6.79 -12.29
N LEU A 179 6.18 6.93 -12.85
CA LEU A 179 5.94 6.81 -14.27
C LEU A 179 6.65 7.91 -15.08
N ILE A 180 6.56 9.16 -14.61
CA ILE A 180 7.26 10.31 -15.23
C ILE A 180 8.76 10.01 -15.30
N TYR A 181 9.36 9.60 -14.18
CA TYR A 181 10.78 9.26 -14.13
C TYR A 181 11.15 8.16 -15.14
N GLU A 182 10.35 7.09 -15.21
CA GLU A 182 10.62 5.97 -16.12
C GLU A 182 10.45 6.37 -17.60
N ILE A 183 9.48 7.21 -17.92
CA ILE A 183 9.30 7.72 -19.30
C ILE A 183 10.53 8.50 -19.76
N PHE A 184 11.04 9.41 -18.92
CA PHE A 184 12.18 10.26 -19.30
C PHE A 184 13.53 9.52 -19.30
N ASN A 185 13.70 8.48 -18.50
CA ASN A 185 14.98 7.78 -18.36
C ASN A 185 15.10 6.50 -19.21
N ASN A 186 14.00 5.96 -19.76
CA ASN A 186 14.01 4.74 -20.57
C ASN A 186 13.93 5.00 -22.09
N THR A 187 14.55 6.07 -22.57
CA THR A 187 14.48 6.52 -23.98
C THR A 187 14.86 5.46 -25.03
N LYS A 188 15.59 4.42 -24.65
CA LYS A 188 16.04 3.36 -25.56
C LYS A 188 14.99 2.24 -25.81
N ASN A 189 13.94 2.12 -25.00
CA ASN A 189 12.96 1.05 -25.10
C ASN A 189 11.54 1.58 -25.34
N GLN A 190 11.19 1.82 -26.59
CA GLN A 190 9.90 2.38 -26.99
C GLN A 190 8.70 1.61 -26.43
N ARG A 191 8.77 0.26 -26.36
CA ARG A 191 7.65 -0.56 -25.83
C ARG A 191 7.40 -0.27 -24.36
N GLN A 192 8.45 -0.08 -23.56
CA GLN A 192 8.30 0.27 -22.15
C GLN A 192 7.74 1.68 -21.98
N ILE A 193 8.22 2.63 -22.77
CA ILE A 193 7.71 4.03 -22.75
C ILE A 193 6.22 4.05 -23.05
N ILE A 194 5.75 3.30 -24.05
CA ILE A 194 4.33 3.24 -24.40
C ILE A 194 3.51 2.71 -23.22
N ILE A 195 3.95 1.64 -22.55
CA ILE A 195 3.26 1.07 -21.38
C ILE A 195 3.19 2.10 -20.25
N TYR A 196 4.30 2.77 -19.92
CA TYR A 196 4.34 3.80 -18.88
C TYR A 196 3.45 4.99 -19.23
N PHE A 197 3.46 5.42 -20.50
CA PHE A 197 2.63 6.53 -20.97
C PHE A 197 1.13 6.19 -20.91
N ILE A 198 0.72 4.96 -21.27
CA ILE A 198 -0.67 4.49 -21.16
C ILE A 198 -1.12 4.55 -19.69
N PHE A 199 -0.33 4.00 -18.75
CA PHE A 199 -0.70 4.04 -17.35
C PHE A 199 -0.67 5.46 -16.76
N PHE A 200 0.25 6.29 -17.19
CA PHE A 200 0.27 7.71 -16.82
C PHE A 200 -1.00 8.41 -17.28
N SER A 201 -1.32 8.32 -18.57
CA SER A 201 -2.50 8.98 -19.16
C SER A 201 -3.81 8.49 -18.51
N PHE A 202 -3.92 7.17 -18.30
CA PHE A 202 -5.08 6.59 -17.61
C PHE A 202 -5.19 7.08 -16.17
N SER A 203 -4.10 7.12 -15.42
CA SER A 203 -4.11 7.55 -14.01
C SER A 203 -4.49 9.03 -13.88
N ILE A 204 -4.00 9.89 -14.77
CA ILE A 204 -4.39 11.32 -14.80
C ILE A 204 -5.85 11.49 -15.22
N PHE A 205 -6.29 10.77 -16.24
CA PHE A 205 -7.70 10.81 -16.67
C PHE A 205 -8.66 10.38 -15.56
N MET A 206 -8.28 9.38 -14.77
CA MET A 206 -9.09 8.85 -13.65
C MET A 206 -8.82 9.58 -12.32
N MET A 207 -8.05 10.67 -12.32
CA MET A 207 -7.62 11.37 -11.09
C MET A 207 -8.81 11.72 -10.18
N ASN A 208 -9.88 12.28 -10.72
CA ASN A 208 -11.07 12.65 -9.95
C ASN A 208 -11.76 11.45 -9.27
N ARG A 209 -11.63 10.26 -9.87
CA ARG A 209 -12.12 9.02 -9.25
C ARG A 209 -11.20 8.54 -8.13
N TYR A 210 -9.92 8.79 -8.24
CA TYR A 210 -8.89 8.30 -7.32
C TYR A 210 -8.57 9.26 -6.18
N SER A 211 -9.00 10.50 -6.25
CA SER A 211 -8.81 11.49 -5.18
C SER A 211 -9.65 11.19 -3.93
N ASN A 212 -10.72 10.40 -4.10
CA ASN A 212 -11.58 10.02 -2.99
C ASN A 212 -11.02 8.83 -2.19
N PHE A 213 -11.25 8.87 -0.89
CA PHE A 213 -10.82 7.81 0.01
C PHE A 213 -11.50 6.47 -0.32
N GLY A 214 -10.68 5.44 -0.57
CA GLY A 214 -11.14 4.10 -0.92
C GLY A 214 -9.99 3.14 -1.25
N ASN A 215 -10.33 1.91 -1.58
CA ASN A 215 -9.37 0.83 -1.83
C ASN A 215 -9.11 0.55 -3.33
N ASP A 216 -9.93 1.06 -4.21
CA ASP A 216 -9.80 0.81 -5.65
C ASP A 216 -8.54 1.48 -6.23
N ALA A 217 -8.30 2.73 -5.84
CA ALA A 217 -7.15 3.50 -6.33
C ALA A 217 -5.81 2.83 -6.01
N PRO A 218 -5.47 2.51 -4.74
CA PRO A 218 -4.21 1.84 -4.43
C PRO A 218 -4.10 0.48 -5.09
N ALA A 219 -5.19 -0.30 -5.22
CA ALA A 219 -5.18 -1.58 -5.92
C ALA A 219 -4.77 -1.41 -7.39
N HIS A 220 -5.34 -0.42 -8.10
CA HIS A 220 -5.02 -0.16 -9.50
C HIS A 220 -3.59 0.36 -9.69
N PHE A 221 -3.14 1.33 -8.89
CA PHE A 221 -1.78 1.87 -9.01
C PHE A 221 -0.72 0.81 -8.77
N TYR A 222 -0.91 -0.04 -7.78
CA TYR A 222 0.04 -1.12 -7.52
C TYR A 222 -0.04 -2.25 -8.54
N PHE A 223 -1.21 -2.50 -9.12
CA PHE A 223 -1.33 -3.43 -10.25
C PHE A 223 -0.59 -2.90 -11.49
N PHE A 224 -0.72 -1.61 -11.81
CA PHE A 224 0.04 -0.98 -12.89
C PHE A 224 1.54 -0.96 -12.59
N TYR A 225 1.93 -0.67 -11.35
CA TYR A 225 3.32 -0.74 -10.91
C TYR A 225 3.89 -2.16 -11.06
N LEU A 226 3.13 -3.20 -10.72
CA LEU A 226 3.50 -4.60 -10.94
C LEU A 226 3.79 -4.90 -12.41
N ILE A 227 2.93 -4.43 -13.33
CA ILE A 227 3.14 -4.61 -14.77
C ILE A 227 4.39 -3.85 -15.21
N CYS A 228 4.59 -2.60 -14.76
CA CYS A 228 5.77 -1.82 -15.06
C CYS A 228 7.06 -2.53 -14.62
N GLU A 229 7.11 -3.07 -13.41
CA GLU A 229 8.27 -3.81 -12.91
C GLU A 229 8.49 -5.15 -13.64
N SER A 230 7.41 -5.80 -14.11
CA SER A 230 7.50 -7.06 -14.86
C SER A 230 8.19 -6.90 -16.22
N VAL A 231 8.03 -5.75 -16.87
CA VAL A 231 8.63 -5.48 -18.20
C VAL A 231 10.06 -4.91 -18.12
N LYS A 232 10.51 -4.45 -16.95
CA LYS A 232 11.89 -3.97 -16.75
C LYS A 232 12.91 -5.09 -16.94
N LYS A 233 14.09 -4.73 -17.46
CA LYS A 233 15.25 -5.63 -17.53
C LYS A 233 16.03 -5.60 -16.21
N ASN A 234 15.45 -6.16 -15.15
CA ASN A 234 16.10 -6.31 -13.85
C ASN A 234 16.63 -7.74 -13.66
N ASP A 235 17.52 -7.91 -12.67
CA ASP A 235 17.88 -9.24 -12.17
C ASP A 235 16.60 -10.01 -11.80
N LEU A 236 16.56 -11.28 -12.24
CA LEU A 236 15.40 -12.15 -12.04
C LEU A 236 15.03 -12.30 -10.57
N PHE A 237 16.02 -12.43 -9.68
CA PHE A 237 15.78 -12.60 -8.25
C PHE A 237 15.13 -11.37 -7.63
N ILE A 238 15.58 -10.17 -8.02
CA ILE A 238 14.96 -8.91 -7.59
C ILE A 238 13.55 -8.78 -8.15
N LYS A 239 13.36 -9.16 -9.42
CA LYS A 239 12.05 -9.13 -10.08
C LYS A 239 11.03 -10.02 -9.36
N ILE A 240 11.42 -11.25 -8.99
CA ILE A 240 10.57 -12.17 -8.23
C ILE A 240 10.20 -11.55 -6.86
N LYS A 241 11.18 -11.03 -6.13
CA LYS A 241 10.96 -10.40 -4.83
C LYS A 241 9.98 -9.23 -4.92
N LYS A 242 10.19 -8.31 -5.88
CA LYS A 242 9.32 -7.15 -6.08
C LYS A 242 7.91 -7.58 -6.51
N SER A 243 7.80 -8.48 -7.50
CA SER A 243 6.49 -8.92 -7.97
C SER A 243 5.70 -9.65 -6.87
N SER A 244 6.35 -10.45 -6.02
CA SER A 244 5.67 -11.13 -4.90
C SER A 244 5.09 -10.14 -3.89
N ILE A 245 5.88 -9.17 -3.43
CA ILE A 245 5.42 -8.23 -2.40
C ILE A 245 4.36 -7.26 -2.95
N ILE A 246 4.50 -6.82 -4.22
CA ILE A 246 3.53 -5.96 -4.87
C ILE A 246 2.22 -6.71 -5.09
N SER A 247 2.26 -7.96 -5.60
CA SER A 247 1.06 -8.78 -5.79
C SER A 247 0.32 -9.02 -4.47
N THR A 248 1.05 -9.26 -3.37
CA THR A 248 0.44 -9.43 -2.04
C THR A 248 -0.29 -8.16 -1.61
N PHE A 249 0.30 -6.99 -1.82
CA PHE A 249 -0.34 -5.72 -1.49
C PHE A 249 -1.56 -5.43 -2.37
N VAL A 250 -1.50 -5.72 -3.68
CA VAL A 250 -2.64 -5.60 -4.60
C VAL A 250 -3.80 -6.47 -4.14
N PHE A 251 -3.51 -7.73 -3.84
CA PHE A 251 -4.51 -8.69 -3.35
C PHE A 251 -5.16 -8.26 -2.03
N PHE A 252 -4.40 -7.69 -1.10
CA PHE A 252 -4.92 -7.19 0.17
C PHE A 252 -5.77 -5.93 0.02
N ASN A 253 -5.58 -5.16 -1.04
CA ASN A 253 -6.46 -4.05 -1.35
C ASN A 253 -7.74 -4.52 -2.04
N LYS A 254 -7.65 -5.50 -2.96
CA LYS A 254 -8.78 -5.98 -3.74
C LYS A 254 -8.62 -7.45 -4.08
N ILE A 255 -9.35 -8.31 -3.38
CA ILE A 255 -9.28 -9.78 -3.54
C ILE A 255 -9.57 -10.23 -4.98
N THR A 256 -10.42 -9.51 -5.71
CA THR A 256 -10.73 -9.80 -7.13
C THR A 256 -9.51 -9.72 -8.05
N LEU A 257 -8.42 -9.05 -7.62
CA LEU A 257 -7.17 -8.99 -8.36
C LEU A 257 -6.21 -10.16 -8.04
N LEU A 258 -6.72 -11.30 -7.57
CA LEU A 258 -5.93 -12.51 -7.27
C LEU A 258 -5.02 -12.94 -8.43
N PHE A 259 -5.45 -12.69 -9.67
CA PHE A 259 -4.67 -13.01 -10.86
C PHE A 259 -3.32 -12.28 -10.96
N CYS A 260 -3.08 -11.23 -10.17
CA CYS A 260 -1.77 -10.57 -10.08
C CYS A 260 -0.65 -11.53 -9.66
N PHE A 261 -0.96 -12.60 -8.92
CA PHE A 261 -0.01 -13.63 -8.53
C PHE A 261 0.50 -14.49 -9.71
N PHE A 262 -0.16 -14.49 -10.86
CA PHE A 262 0.37 -15.20 -12.04
C PHE A 262 1.74 -14.68 -12.46
N ILE A 263 2.06 -13.39 -12.21
CA ILE A 263 3.36 -12.82 -12.57
C ILE A 263 4.50 -13.44 -11.74
N PRO A 264 4.52 -13.37 -10.39
CA PRO A 264 5.59 -13.98 -9.61
C PRO A 264 5.61 -15.51 -9.74
N ILE A 265 4.46 -16.18 -9.83
CA ILE A 265 4.38 -17.64 -10.05
C ILE A 265 5.02 -18.02 -11.38
N TYR A 266 4.68 -17.33 -12.48
CA TYR A 266 5.29 -17.58 -13.80
C TYR A 266 6.81 -17.40 -13.76
N LEU A 267 7.31 -16.34 -13.12
CA LEU A 267 8.75 -16.09 -13.02
C LEU A 267 9.48 -17.19 -12.24
N ILE A 268 8.86 -17.72 -11.18
CA ILE A 268 9.38 -18.82 -10.37
C ILE A 268 9.37 -20.12 -11.18
N LEU A 269 8.24 -20.48 -11.80
CA LEU A 269 8.08 -21.72 -12.56
C LEU A 269 9.01 -21.79 -13.76
N LYS A 270 9.22 -20.67 -14.46
CA LYS A 270 10.14 -20.59 -15.60
C LYS A 270 11.57 -20.99 -15.23
N ASN A 271 11.98 -20.82 -13.97
CA ASN A 271 13.37 -21.03 -13.55
C ASN A 271 13.57 -22.18 -12.56
N LEU A 272 12.50 -22.79 -12.05
CA LEU A 272 12.42 -23.99 -11.20
C LEU A 272 13.55 -24.14 -10.15
N ASN A 273 13.97 -23.03 -9.52
CA ASN A 273 15.02 -23.07 -8.51
C ASN A 273 14.41 -22.78 -7.13
N LEU A 274 14.60 -23.68 -6.19
CA LEU A 274 14.10 -23.57 -4.81
C LEU A 274 14.50 -22.26 -4.11
N LYS A 275 15.67 -21.70 -4.44
CA LYS A 275 16.11 -20.40 -3.93
C LYS A 275 15.14 -19.25 -4.28
N TYR A 276 14.43 -19.35 -5.40
CA TYR A 276 13.42 -18.36 -5.79
C TYR A 276 12.13 -18.52 -5.01
N ILE A 277 11.80 -19.73 -4.59
CA ILE A 277 10.61 -20.00 -3.76
C ILE A 277 10.86 -19.60 -2.31
N PHE A 278 11.94 -20.10 -1.71
CA PHE A 278 12.26 -19.92 -0.29
C PHE A 278 13.18 -18.72 -0.05
N ASN A 279 12.82 -17.54 -0.56
CA ASN A 279 13.51 -16.32 -0.19
C ASN A 279 12.75 -15.57 0.93
N LYS A 280 13.47 -14.72 1.67
CA LYS A 280 12.91 -13.98 2.83
C LYS A 280 11.61 -13.23 2.51
N ILE A 281 11.52 -12.62 1.30
CA ILE A 281 10.32 -11.85 0.91
C ILE A 281 9.14 -12.76 0.62
N ASN A 282 9.34 -13.88 -0.05
CA ASN A 282 8.24 -14.81 -0.32
C ASN A 282 7.71 -15.43 0.96
N ILE A 283 8.59 -15.81 1.90
CA ILE A 283 8.18 -16.29 3.23
C ILE A 283 7.39 -15.20 3.96
N PHE A 284 7.87 -13.97 3.94
CA PHE A 284 7.17 -12.82 4.51
C PHE A 284 5.78 -12.63 3.89
N CYS A 285 5.66 -12.68 2.55
CA CYS A 285 4.39 -12.59 1.85
C CYS A 285 3.42 -13.72 2.25
N ILE A 286 3.91 -14.96 2.35
CA ILE A 286 3.08 -16.12 2.75
C ILE A 286 2.54 -15.93 4.17
N ILE A 287 3.38 -15.49 5.12
CA ILE A 287 2.94 -15.19 6.49
C ILE A 287 1.85 -14.12 6.49
N PHE A 288 2.03 -13.03 5.73
CA PHE A 288 1.02 -11.96 5.68
C PHE A 288 -0.26 -12.37 4.94
N ILE A 289 -0.19 -13.23 3.93
CA ILE A 289 -1.38 -13.82 3.29
C ILE A 289 -2.17 -14.64 4.33
N PHE A 290 -1.50 -15.45 5.14
CA PHE A 290 -2.13 -16.19 6.23
C PHE A 290 -2.79 -15.25 7.26
N LEU A 291 -2.08 -14.21 7.70
CA LEU A 291 -2.63 -13.21 8.62
C LEU A 291 -3.85 -12.48 8.02
N PHE A 292 -3.81 -12.16 6.73
CA PHE A 292 -4.93 -11.51 6.06
C PHE A 292 -6.17 -12.41 6.01
N PHE A 293 -6.01 -13.70 5.71
CA PHE A 293 -7.11 -14.65 5.77
C PHE A 293 -7.62 -14.84 7.20
N LEU A 294 -6.73 -14.92 8.18
CA LEU A 294 -7.10 -14.98 9.59
C LEU A 294 -7.91 -13.76 10.02
N LYS A 295 -7.48 -12.55 9.62
CA LYS A 295 -8.22 -11.31 9.85
C LYS A 295 -9.63 -11.39 9.24
N ASN A 296 -9.76 -11.78 7.97
CA ASN A 296 -11.06 -11.89 7.31
C ASN A 296 -11.95 -12.90 8.03
N PHE A 297 -11.41 -14.04 8.43
CA PHE A 297 -12.13 -15.04 9.20
C PHE A 297 -12.64 -14.47 10.53
N LEU A 298 -11.80 -13.79 11.29
CA LEU A 298 -12.20 -13.17 12.57
C LEU A 298 -13.31 -12.12 12.38
N ILE A 299 -13.23 -11.32 11.31
CA ILE A 299 -14.18 -10.23 11.07
C ILE A 299 -15.54 -10.76 10.57
N SER A 300 -15.55 -11.78 9.70
CA SER A 300 -16.75 -12.18 8.96
C SER A 300 -17.13 -13.67 9.08
N GLY A 301 -16.28 -14.50 9.67
CA GLY A 301 -16.44 -15.96 9.63
C GLY A 301 -16.01 -16.59 8.30
N CYS A 302 -15.50 -15.80 7.32
CA CYS A 302 -15.11 -16.26 5.99
C CYS A 302 -13.65 -15.91 5.71
N PHE A 303 -12.86 -16.82 5.13
CA PHE A 303 -11.48 -16.52 4.72
C PHE A 303 -11.43 -15.56 3.53
N ILE A 304 -12.39 -15.68 2.61
CA ILE A 304 -12.55 -14.82 1.41
C ILE A 304 -13.97 -14.27 1.41
N PHE A 305 -14.19 -13.14 2.08
CA PHE A 305 -15.50 -12.52 2.11
C PHE A 305 -15.81 -11.80 0.77
N PRO A 306 -17.03 -11.90 0.19
CA PRO A 306 -18.22 -12.60 0.70
C PRO A 306 -18.43 -14.00 0.11
N ALA A 307 -17.37 -14.71 -0.29
CA ALA A 307 -17.48 -16.01 -0.93
C ALA A 307 -17.94 -17.09 0.08
N ASN A 308 -19.22 -17.48 0.05
CA ASN A 308 -19.83 -18.43 0.98
C ASN A 308 -19.06 -19.76 1.11
N ILE A 309 -18.43 -20.23 0.02
CA ILE A 309 -17.62 -21.48 0.03
C ILE A 309 -16.42 -21.39 0.99
N SER A 310 -15.96 -20.20 1.34
CA SER A 310 -14.84 -19.96 2.24
C SER A 310 -15.28 -19.71 3.69
N CYS A 311 -16.56 -19.77 3.98
CA CYS A 311 -17.11 -19.44 5.28
C CYS A 311 -17.25 -20.66 6.18
N VAL A 312 -17.00 -20.49 7.47
CA VAL A 312 -17.16 -21.54 8.50
C VAL A 312 -18.46 -21.31 9.23
N GLU A 313 -19.53 -21.99 8.81
CA GLU A 313 -20.89 -21.83 9.37
C GLU A 313 -20.97 -22.16 10.87
N LYS A 314 -20.03 -22.94 11.42
CA LYS A 314 -19.97 -23.28 12.85
C LYS A 314 -19.34 -22.19 13.72
N ALA A 315 -18.76 -21.16 13.14
CA ALA A 315 -18.22 -20.04 13.92
C ALA A 315 -19.37 -19.26 14.55
N PHE A 316 -19.36 -19.06 15.86
CA PHE A 316 -20.48 -18.43 16.61
C PHE A 316 -20.76 -16.98 16.20
N TRP A 317 -19.78 -16.32 15.54
CA TRP A 317 -19.94 -14.96 15.00
C TRP A 317 -20.31 -14.92 13.51
N TYR A 318 -20.43 -16.09 12.85
CA TYR A 318 -20.85 -16.11 11.45
C TYR A 318 -22.37 -15.89 11.34
N ASP A 319 -22.75 -14.85 10.60
CA ASP A 319 -24.16 -14.59 10.27
C ASP A 319 -24.39 -14.75 8.77
N LYS A 320 -25.23 -15.72 8.41
CA LYS A 320 -25.63 -16.01 7.02
C LYS A 320 -26.48 -14.88 6.40
N GLY A 321 -27.20 -14.13 7.23
CA GLY A 321 -28.03 -13.00 6.80
C GLY A 321 -27.19 -11.80 6.36
N SER A 322 -26.13 -11.48 7.08
CA SER A 322 -25.22 -10.38 6.77
C SER A 322 -24.40 -10.60 5.49
N ASN A 323 -24.27 -11.85 5.02
CA ASN A 323 -23.52 -12.22 3.82
C ASN A 323 -24.35 -12.23 2.52
N ARG A 324 -25.68 -11.97 2.58
CA ARG A 324 -26.58 -12.04 1.43
C ARG A 324 -27.01 -10.68 0.89
N ASN A 325 -26.68 -9.60 1.56
CA ASN A 325 -26.96 -8.23 1.15
C ASN A 325 -25.71 -7.59 0.55
#